data_074159ed0b4442045846eb7d2ead758c
#
_entry.id   074159ed0b4442045846eb7d2ead758c
#
_cell.length_a   1.000
_cell.length_b   1.000
_cell.length_c   1.000
_cell.angle_alpha   90.00
_cell.angle_beta   90.00
_cell.angle_gamma   90.00
#
_symmetry.space_group_name_H-M   'P 1'
#
loop_
_entity.id
_entity.type
_entity.pdbx_description
1 polymer ?
#
loop_
_entity_poly.entity_id
_entity_poly.type
_entity_poly.pdbx_seq_one_letter_code
_entity_poly.pdbx_strand_id
1 'polypeptide(L)'
;GDVYKRQVYTIVATSPETADYAALTDESNKFTISQANKLSWSVEGEQGTVTAKMGDKDVAKGGDIVNGKTAVLTITAKPGYKLSEIKIDGKPANLPTGKFNSTDNTISYTYTTGELTASATINVVFTEKMKVTAKVTGSSATKDQVVAKQNLPVIKFTPEMNGQAVTYRAVNSKETKDLPAEVGVYKIVLISPETMEYAALTDSSN
;
A
#
# COMPACT_ATOMS: atom_id res chain seq x y z
N GLY A 1 -12.99 -21.84 29.14
CA GLY A 1 -13.81 -21.20 28.15
C GLY A 1 -14.59 -20.04 28.80
N ASP A 2 -14.35 -18.83 28.28
CA ASP A 2 -14.90 -17.57 28.80
C ASP A 2 -16.43 -17.51 28.69
N VAL A 3 -17.09 -17.61 29.80
CA VAL A 3 -18.57 -17.53 29.92
C VAL A 3 -19.07 -16.06 29.86
N TYR A 4 -18.19 -15.07 29.86
CA TYR A 4 -18.57 -13.65 30.06
C TYR A 4 -18.46 -12.76 28.79
N LYS A 5 -18.55 -13.34 27.62
CA LYS A 5 -18.29 -12.56 26.37
C LYS A 5 -19.41 -11.60 25.96
N ARG A 6 -20.60 -11.72 26.55
CA ARG A 6 -21.75 -10.85 26.24
C ARG A 6 -22.72 -10.81 27.40
N GLN A 7 -22.96 -9.64 27.94
CA GLN A 7 -23.98 -9.43 28.97
C GLN A 7 -25.07 -8.50 28.45
N VAL A 8 -26.31 -8.84 28.72
CA VAL A 8 -27.48 -8.01 28.42
C VAL A 8 -27.97 -7.39 29.70
N TYR A 9 -28.12 -6.10 29.70
CA TYR A 9 -28.61 -5.34 30.82
C TYR A 9 -29.97 -4.75 30.49
N THR A 10 -30.82 -4.66 31.51
CA THR A 10 -32.08 -3.92 31.43
C THR A 10 -31.94 -2.65 32.25
N ILE A 11 -32.26 -1.52 31.69
CA ILE A 11 -32.38 -0.28 32.44
C ILE A 11 -33.82 -0.24 32.98
N VAL A 12 -33.95 -0.15 34.28
CA VAL A 12 -35.24 0.04 34.95
C VAL A 12 -35.30 1.50 35.39
N ALA A 13 -36.16 2.26 34.75
CA ALA A 13 -36.47 3.63 35.20
C ALA A 13 -37.69 3.60 36.10
N THR A 14 -37.54 4.09 37.31
CA THR A 14 -38.66 4.17 38.28
C THR A 14 -38.89 5.61 38.69
N SER A 15 -40.16 6.01 38.74
CA SER A 15 -40.61 7.26 39.36
C SER A 15 -41.66 6.90 40.42
N PRO A 16 -41.49 7.35 41.67
CA PRO A 16 -42.51 7.11 42.69
C PRO A 16 -43.81 7.89 42.39
N GLU A 17 -44.91 7.37 42.88
CA GLU A 17 -46.19 8.10 42.86
C GLU A 17 -46.12 9.38 43.72
N THR A 18 -46.71 10.45 43.22
CA THR A 18 -46.90 11.69 43.95
C THR A 18 -48.36 12.09 43.90
N ALA A 19 -48.73 13.19 44.55
CA ALA A 19 -50.13 13.66 44.55
C ALA A 19 -50.64 14.01 43.12
N ASP A 20 -49.73 14.36 42.20
CA ASP A 20 -50.09 14.84 40.86
C ASP A 20 -49.68 13.88 39.73
N TYR A 21 -48.82 12.82 40.02
CA TYR A 21 -48.28 11.95 39.01
C TYR A 21 -48.30 10.50 39.49
N ALA A 22 -48.75 9.59 38.62
CA ALA A 22 -48.73 8.16 38.89
C ALA A 22 -47.28 7.61 38.87
N ALA A 23 -47.05 6.54 39.64
CA ALA A 23 -45.77 5.84 39.59
C ALA A 23 -45.50 5.28 38.19
N LEU A 24 -44.26 5.34 37.76
CA LEU A 24 -43.79 4.75 36.52
C LEU A 24 -42.69 3.74 36.82
N THR A 25 -42.81 2.59 36.18
CA THR A 25 -41.71 1.61 36.05
C THR A 25 -41.63 1.22 34.59
N ASP A 26 -40.53 1.54 33.95
CA ASP A 26 -40.27 1.21 32.55
C ASP A 26 -39.01 0.29 32.47
N GLU A 27 -39.22 -0.93 31.99
CA GLU A 27 -38.18 -1.95 31.80
C GLU A 27 -37.89 -2.20 30.31
N SER A 28 -38.40 -1.35 29.41
CA SER A 28 -38.33 -1.58 27.96
C SER A 28 -36.92 -1.40 27.34
N ASN A 29 -36.04 -0.66 28.03
CA ASN A 29 -34.74 -0.31 27.51
C ASN A 29 -33.69 -1.37 27.83
N LYS A 30 -33.51 -2.28 26.89
CA LYS A 30 -32.41 -3.28 26.95
C LYS A 30 -31.21 -2.79 26.16
N PHE A 31 -30.03 -2.90 26.74
CA PHE A 31 -28.79 -2.69 26.03
C PHE A 31 -27.81 -3.84 26.26
N THR A 32 -26.93 -4.05 25.28
CA THR A 32 -25.96 -5.12 25.36
C THR A 32 -24.58 -4.53 25.49
N ILE A 33 -23.83 -4.92 26.49
CA ILE A 33 -22.40 -4.68 26.59
C ILE A 33 -21.71 -5.87 25.94
N SER A 34 -21.01 -5.62 24.85
CA SER A 34 -20.22 -6.61 24.15
C SER A 34 -18.74 -6.38 24.44
N GLN A 35 -17.99 -7.46 24.59
CA GLN A 35 -16.53 -7.35 24.69
C GLN A 35 -15.97 -6.75 23.41
N ALA A 36 -15.09 -5.77 23.55
CA ALA A 36 -14.30 -5.27 22.44
C ALA A 36 -13.09 -6.17 22.22
N ASN A 37 -12.83 -6.54 20.97
CA ASN A 37 -11.59 -7.20 20.57
C ASN A 37 -10.56 -6.14 20.15
N LYS A 38 -9.28 -6.43 20.30
CA LYS A 38 -8.20 -5.54 19.86
C LYS A 38 -7.75 -5.93 18.46
N LEU A 39 -7.63 -4.95 17.56
CA LEU A 39 -7.04 -5.13 16.25
C LEU A 39 -5.68 -4.44 16.21
N SER A 40 -4.63 -5.20 16.02
CA SER A 40 -3.29 -4.68 15.84
C SER A 40 -2.73 -5.09 14.49
N TRP A 41 -1.75 -4.34 14.00
CA TRP A 41 -1.01 -4.72 12.80
C TRP A 41 0.45 -4.30 12.91
N SER A 42 1.30 -5.01 12.17
CA SER A 42 2.70 -4.66 11.98
C SER A 42 3.02 -4.60 10.49
N VAL A 43 3.94 -3.73 10.14
CA VAL A 43 4.52 -3.62 8.81
C VAL A 43 6.01 -3.86 8.97
N GLU A 44 6.57 -4.80 8.24
CA GLU A 44 8.01 -5.01 8.24
C GLU A 44 8.70 -3.87 7.49
N GLY A 45 9.63 -3.19 8.16
CA GLY A 45 10.34 -2.03 7.64
C GLY A 45 9.42 -0.83 7.39
N GLU A 46 9.89 0.08 6.55
CA GLU A 46 9.16 1.30 6.19
C GLU A 46 8.63 1.29 4.74
N GLN A 47 8.36 0.10 4.19
CA GLN A 47 8.02 -0.06 2.77
C GLN A 47 6.54 0.26 2.46
N GLY A 48 5.73 0.53 3.45
CA GLY A 48 4.32 0.86 3.26
C GLY A 48 3.61 1.33 4.51
N THR A 49 2.31 1.53 4.40
CA THR A 49 1.44 1.96 5.49
C THR A 49 0.18 1.11 5.56
N VAL A 50 -0.43 1.07 6.74
CA VAL A 50 -1.70 0.38 6.98
C VAL A 50 -2.61 1.30 7.79
N THR A 51 -3.85 1.45 7.34
CA THR A 51 -4.94 2.06 8.08
C THR A 51 -6.11 1.08 8.17
N ALA A 52 -6.97 1.23 9.16
CA ALA A 52 -8.12 0.34 9.34
C ALA A 52 -9.40 1.13 9.63
N LYS A 53 -10.53 0.59 9.17
CA LYS A 53 -11.87 1.10 9.46
C LYS A 53 -12.80 -0.04 9.88
N MET A 54 -13.76 0.29 10.73
CA MET A 54 -14.93 -0.54 11.05
C MET A 54 -16.18 0.25 10.65
N GLY A 55 -16.81 -0.15 9.55
CA GLY A 55 -17.78 0.71 8.87
C GLY A 55 -17.11 2.02 8.46
N ASP A 56 -17.69 3.17 8.84
CA ASP A 56 -17.14 4.49 8.53
C ASP A 56 -16.15 5.03 9.58
N LYS A 57 -15.95 4.29 10.69
CA LYS A 57 -15.08 4.74 11.79
C LYS A 57 -13.66 4.24 11.61
N ASP A 58 -12.70 5.15 11.75
CA ASP A 58 -11.29 4.78 11.82
C ASP A 58 -10.98 3.98 13.08
N VAL A 59 -10.15 2.96 12.92
CA VAL A 59 -9.63 2.12 14.00
C VAL A 59 -8.14 2.39 14.12
N ALA A 60 -7.70 2.84 15.29
CA ALA A 60 -6.28 2.99 15.57
C ALA A 60 -5.61 1.61 15.72
N LYS A 61 -4.30 1.55 15.46
CA LYS A 61 -3.51 0.33 15.74
C LYS A 61 -3.61 -0.05 17.23
N GLY A 62 -4.03 -1.28 17.50
CA GLY A 62 -4.34 -1.74 18.86
C GLY A 62 -5.68 -1.24 19.40
N GLY A 63 -6.48 -0.59 18.56
CA GLY A 63 -7.80 -0.08 18.90
C GLY A 63 -8.86 -1.18 19.00
N ASP A 64 -10.02 -0.79 19.51
CA ASP A 64 -11.13 -1.69 19.77
C ASP A 64 -11.94 -2.01 18.52
N ILE A 65 -12.24 -3.28 18.34
CA ILE A 65 -13.22 -3.79 17.39
C ILE A 65 -14.35 -4.47 18.16
N VAL A 66 -15.57 -4.13 17.81
CA VAL A 66 -16.75 -4.77 18.38
C VAL A 66 -16.77 -6.25 17.99
N ASN A 67 -17.00 -7.14 18.97
CA ASN A 67 -17.05 -8.58 18.77
C ASN A 67 -18.01 -8.98 17.63
N GLY A 68 -17.53 -9.84 16.72
CA GLY A 68 -18.30 -10.31 15.55
C GLY A 68 -18.36 -9.31 14.39
N LYS A 69 -17.68 -8.16 14.47
CA LYS A 69 -17.58 -7.21 13.35
C LYS A 69 -16.32 -7.43 12.53
N THR A 70 -16.39 -6.99 11.27
CA THR A 70 -15.25 -7.00 10.34
C THR A 70 -14.54 -5.65 10.34
N ALA A 71 -13.26 -5.66 10.01
CA ALA A 71 -12.49 -4.45 9.73
C ALA A 71 -12.00 -4.46 8.29
N VAL A 72 -11.94 -3.28 7.69
CA VAL A 72 -11.37 -3.05 6.36
C VAL A 72 -10.03 -2.34 6.53
N LEU A 73 -8.97 -2.99 6.08
CA LEU A 73 -7.62 -2.42 6.07
C LEU A 73 -7.32 -1.88 4.69
N THR A 74 -6.81 -0.64 4.64
CA THR A 74 -6.16 -0.08 3.46
C THR A 74 -4.66 -0.20 3.65
N ILE A 75 -4.03 -0.98 2.80
CA ILE A 75 -2.60 -1.26 2.81
C ILE A 75 -1.99 -0.56 1.61
N THR A 76 -1.02 0.33 1.81
CA THR A 76 -0.40 1.10 0.72
C THR A 76 1.09 0.80 0.67
N ALA A 77 1.54 0.22 -0.43
CA ALA A 77 2.96 0.02 -0.71
C ALA A 77 3.57 1.31 -1.26
N LYS A 78 4.76 1.67 -0.77
CA LYS A 78 5.56 2.78 -1.30
C LYS A 78 6.10 2.48 -2.71
N PRO A 79 6.55 3.49 -3.47
CA PRO A 79 7.24 3.30 -4.74
C PRO A 79 8.38 2.28 -4.62
N GLY A 80 8.53 1.42 -5.61
CA GLY A 80 9.53 0.36 -5.63
C GLY A 80 9.14 -0.92 -4.88
N TYR A 81 7.99 -0.94 -4.17
CA TYR A 81 7.53 -2.08 -3.38
C TYR A 81 6.15 -2.55 -3.79
N LYS A 82 5.84 -3.80 -3.47
CA LYS A 82 4.52 -4.42 -3.59
C LYS A 82 4.23 -5.33 -2.39
N LEU A 83 2.97 -5.55 -2.11
CA LEU A 83 2.54 -6.48 -1.07
C LEU A 83 2.95 -7.91 -1.44
N SER A 84 3.57 -8.62 -0.52
CA SER A 84 4.00 -10.01 -0.71
C SER A 84 3.29 -10.99 0.20
N GLU A 85 2.92 -10.58 1.41
CA GLU A 85 2.27 -11.46 2.36
C GLU A 85 1.38 -10.69 3.34
N ILE A 86 0.27 -11.31 3.73
CA ILE A 86 -0.55 -10.94 4.89
C ILE A 86 -0.68 -12.18 5.77
N LYS A 87 -0.38 -12.03 7.06
CA LYS A 87 -0.66 -13.06 8.07
C LYS A 87 -1.63 -12.52 9.11
N ILE A 88 -2.58 -13.36 9.54
CA ILE A 88 -3.48 -13.10 10.65
C ILE A 88 -3.15 -14.10 11.75
N ASP A 89 -2.72 -13.60 12.90
CA ASP A 89 -2.28 -14.43 14.03
C ASP A 89 -1.27 -15.51 13.61
N GLY A 90 -0.33 -15.11 12.73
CA GLY A 90 0.71 -15.96 12.18
C GLY A 90 0.30 -16.89 11.03
N LYS A 91 -0.98 -16.92 10.65
CA LYS A 91 -1.49 -17.75 9.54
C LYS A 91 -1.57 -16.94 8.24
N PRO A 92 -1.07 -17.47 7.12
CA PRO A 92 -1.18 -16.79 5.83
C PRO A 92 -2.64 -16.53 5.43
N ALA A 93 -2.90 -15.36 4.86
CA ALA A 93 -4.17 -14.96 4.28
C ALA A 93 -4.03 -14.74 2.77
N ASN A 94 -5.15 -14.81 2.05
CA ASN A 94 -5.18 -14.51 0.62
C ASN A 94 -4.83 -13.03 0.38
N LEU A 95 -3.98 -12.78 -0.60
CA LEU A 95 -3.62 -11.42 -0.97
C LEU A 95 -4.76 -10.77 -1.77
N PRO A 96 -5.13 -9.53 -1.42
CA PRO A 96 -6.07 -8.75 -2.20
C PRO A 96 -5.43 -8.27 -3.51
N THR A 97 -6.24 -8.01 -4.52
CA THR A 97 -5.79 -7.37 -5.76
C THR A 97 -5.36 -5.93 -5.48
N GLY A 98 -4.16 -5.57 -5.93
CA GLY A 98 -3.65 -4.20 -5.80
C GLY A 98 -4.16 -3.28 -6.90
N LYS A 99 -4.22 -1.99 -6.60
CA LYS A 99 -4.49 -0.92 -7.56
C LYS A 99 -3.27 0.00 -7.60
N PHE A 100 -2.58 0.00 -8.75
CA PHE A 100 -1.43 0.87 -8.98
C PHE A 100 -1.88 2.30 -9.30
N ASN A 101 -1.24 3.28 -8.65
CA ASN A 101 -1.40 4.70 -8.93
C ASN A 101 -0.12 5.22 -9.60
N SER A 102 -0.21 5.55 -10.89
CA SER A 102 0.94 6.06 -11.67
C SER A 102 1.33 7.51 -11.35
N THR A 103 0.53 8.23 -10.57
CA THR A 103 0.84 9.61 -10.18
C THR A 103 1.91 9.67 -9.08
N ASP A 104 1.82 8.75 -8.12
CA ASP A 104 2.74 8.68 -6.98
C ASP A 104 3.49 7.34 -6.87
N ASN A 105 3.28 6.45 -7.85
CA ASN A 105 3.87 5.11 -7.94
C ASN A 105 3.56 4.19 -6.75
N THR A 106 2.49 4.44 -6.02
CA THR A 106 2.03 3.59 -4.93
C THR A 106 1.13 2.46 -5.42
N ILE A 107 0.98 1.41 -4.61
CA ILE A 107 -0.04 0.39 -4.81
C ILE A 107 -0.92 0.33 -3.58
N SER A 108 -2.22 0.50 -3.77
CA SER A 108 -3.21 0.37 -2.71
C SER A 108 -3.91 -0.98 -2.77
N TYR A 109 -4.04 -1.63 -1.63
CA TYR A 109 -4.73 -2.90 -1.45
C TYR A 109 -5.81 -2.73 -0.38
N THR A 110 -6.98 -3.33 -0.62
CA THR A 110 -8.06 -3.35 0.36
C THR A 110 -8.22 -4.78 0.87
N TYR A 111 -7.99 -4.97 2.16
CA TYR A 111 -8.14 -6.25 2.83
C TYR A 111 -9.27 -6.19 3.85
N THR A 112 -10.26 -7.07 3.74
CA THR A 112 -11.35 -7.18 4.71
C THR A 112 -11.11 -8.41 5.58
N THR A 113 -11.10 -8.23 6.89
CA THR A 113 -11.03 -9.35 7.84
C THR A 113 -12.33 -10.16 7.79
N GLY A 114 -12.27 -11.42 8.20
CA GLY A 114 -13.49 -12.10 8.66
C GLY A 114 -14.08 -11.43 9.90
N GLU A 115 -15.17 -11.99 10.42
CA GLU A 115 -15.73 -11.58 11.71
C GLU A 115 -14.72 -11.82 12.83
N LEU A 116 -14.39 -10.76 13.57
CA LEU A 116 -13.43 -10.81 14.65
C LEU A 116 -14.13 -11.17 15.97
N THR A 117 -14.07 -12.43 16.36
CA THR A 117 -14.61 -12.95 17.62
C THR A 117 -13.57 -12.98 18.75
N ALA A 118 -12.33 -12.64 18.45
CA ALA A 118 -11.21 -12.47 19.37
C ALA A 118 -10.31 -11.33 18.89
N SER A 119 -9.38 -10.88 19.72
CA SER A 119 -8.34 -9.95 19.29
C SER A 119 -7.47 -10.59 18.21
N ALA A 120 -7.03 -9.78 17.23
CA ALA A 120 -6.26 -10.25 16.10
C ALA A 120 -5.04 -9.36 15.85
N THR A 121 -3.97 -9.98 15.38
CA THR A 121 -2.76 -9.30 14.91
C THR A 121 -2.54 -9.60 13.44
N ILE A 122 -2.46 -8.54 12.63
CA ILE A 122 -2.21 -8.65 11.19
C ILE A 122 -0.77 -8.24 10.92
N ASN A 123 0.00 -9.13 10.30
CA ASN A 123 1.35 -8.83 9.84
C ASN A 123 1.34 -8.64 8.31
N VAL A 124 1.87 -7.50 7.86
CA VAL A 124 1.92 -7.10 6.45
C VAL A 124 3.38 -7.05 6.02
N VAL A 125 3.70 -7.79 4.97
CA VAL A 125 5.05 -7.86 4.41
C VAL A 125 5.04 -7.34 2.99
N PHE A 126 5.98 -6.46 2.68
CA PHE A 126 6.23 -5.95 1.35
C PHE A 126 7.51 -6.56 0.78
N THR A 127 7.61 -6.63 -0.53
CA THR A 127 8.82 -7.00 -1.25
C THR A 127 9.16 -5.94 -2.29
N GLU A 128 10.42 -5.83 -2.66
CA GLU A 128 10.85 -5.00 -3.78
C GLU A 128 10.19 -5.49 -5.08
N LYS A 129 9.83 -4.55 -5.94
CA LYS A 129 9.45 -4.84 -7.32
C LYS A 129 10.65 -5.32 -8.10
N MET A 130 10.41 -6.05 -9.17
CA MET A 130 11.47 -6.45 -10.09
C MET A 130 12.15 -5.22 -10.70
N LYS A 131 13.45 -5.34 -10.98
CA LYS A 131 14.23 -4.26 -11.60
C LYS A 131 14.19 -4.39 -13.13
N VAL A 132 14.04 -3.26 -13.79
CA VAL A 132 14.27 -3.17 -15.24
C VAL A 132 15.78 -3.07 -15.45
N THR A 133 16.28 -3.81 -16.42
CA THR A 133 17.67 -3.70 -16.89
C THR A 133 17.71 -3.21 -18.32
N ALA A 134 18.80 -2.58 -18.72
CA ALA A 134 19.01 -2.18 -20.10
C ALA A 134 20.39 -2.60 -20.58
N LYS A 135 20.46 -3.13 -21.80
CA LYS A 135 21.70 -3.49 -22.47
C LYS A 135 21.97 -2.52 -23.59
N VAL A 136 23.14 -1.91 -23.55
CA VAL A 136 23.65 -1.03 -24.61
C VAL A 136 24.52 -1.85 -25.51
N THR A 137 24.26 -1.84 -26.83
CA THR A 137 25.03 -2.58 -27.87
C THR A 137 25.20 -1.74 -29.10
N GLY A 138 26.19 -2.09 -29.95
CA GLY A 138 26.43 -1.48 -31.25
C GLY A 138 27.50 -0.41 -31.24
N SER A 139 28.25 -0.33 -32.34
CA SER A 139 29.38 0.54 -32.73
C SER A 139 30.33 1.04 -31.62
N SER A 140 31.38 1.72 -31.95
CA SER A 140 32.44 2.23 -31.07
C SER A 140 32.03 3.21 -29.98
N ALA A 141 30.73 3.47 -29.81
CA ALA A 141 30.24 4.34 -28.74
C ALA A 141 30.18 3.56 -27.44
N THR A 142 30.98 3.95 -26.47
CA THR A 142 30.76 3.64 -25.07
C THR A 142 29.52 4.38 -24.59
N LYS A 143 28.99 4.03 -23.42
CA LYS A 143 27.82 4.72 -22.79
C LYS A 143 27.97 6.26 -22.76
N ASP A 144 29.18 6.75 -22.82
CA ASP A 144 29.55 8.18 -22.69
C ASP A 144 29.88 8.86 -24.01
N GLN A 145 29.80 8.15 -25.16
CA GLN A 145 30.22 8.67 -26.45
C GLN A 145 29.18 8.34 -27.51
N VAL A 146 28.47 9.34 -27.96
CA VAL A 146 27.63 9.26 -29.14
C VAL A 146 28.25 10.13 -30.23
N VAL A 147 28.74 9.50 -31.28
CA VAL A 147 29.28 10.21 -32.45
C VAL A 147 28.14 10.31 -33.44
N ALA A 148 27.58 11.52 -33.58
CA ALA A 148 26.59 11.95 -34.58
C ALA A 148 25.47 10.93 -34.90
N LYS A 149 24.35 11.40 -35.37
CA LYS A 149 23.09 10.67 -35.67
C LYS A 149 23.21 9.29 -36.34
N GLN A 150 24.35 8.93 -36.89
CA GLN A 150 24.55 7.70 -37.67
C GLN A 150 25.05 6.50 -36.85
N ASN A 151 25.53 6.70 -35.62
CA ASN A 151 26.17 5.67 -34.80
C ASN A 151 25.61 5.62 -33.36
N LEU A 152 24.31 5.85 -33.20
CA LEU A 152 23.67 5.72 -31.90
C LEU A 152 23.74 4.26 -31.44
N PRO A 153 24.04 4.00 -30.19
CA PRO A 153 23.99 2.65 -29.65
C PRO A 153 22.55 2.12 -29.67
N VAL A 154 22.45 0.82 -29.89
CA VAL A 154 21.18 0.10 -29.71
C VAL A 154 20.99 -0.21 -28.27
N ILE A 155 19.85 0.18 -27.70
CA ILE A 155 19.51 -0.02 -26.31
C ILE A 155 18.30 -0.94 -26.26
N LYS A 156 18.46 -2.03 -25.51
CA LYS A 156 17.39 -3.00 -25.27
C LYS A 156 17.09 -3.06 -23.79
N PHE A 157 15.85 -2.71 -23.43
CA PHE A 157 15.34 -2.90 -22.08
C PHE A 157 14.89 -4.36 -21.86
N THR A 158 14.98 -4.80 -20.62
CA THR A 158 14.46 -6.10 -20.20
C THR A 158 13.72 -5.94 -18.87
N PRO A 159 12.38 -6.12 -18.84
CA PRO A 159 11.51 -6.29 -20.02
C PRO A 159 11.33 -5.00 -20.83
N GLU A 160 10.87 -5.14 -22.06
CA GLU A 160 10.39 -4.02 -22.86
C GLU A 160 8.98 -3.64 -22.40
N MET A 161 8.74 -2.36 -22.16
CA MET A 161 7.47 -1.82 -21.64
C MET A 161 7.15 -0.46 -22.27
N ASN A 162 5.87 -0.13 -22.31
CA ASN A 162 5.43 1.20 -22.73
C ASN A 162 5.99 2.30 -21.80
N GLY A 163 6.32 3.45 -22.38
CA GLY A 163 6.83 4.61 -21.64
C GLY A 163 8.33 4.55 -21.35
N GLN A 164 9.03 3.50 -21.76
CA GLN A 164 10.49 3.48 -21.72
C GLN A 164 11.07 4.46 -22.75
N ALA A 165 12.10 5.18 -22.34
CA ALA A 165 12.74 6.19 -23.16
C ALA A 165 14.25 6.17 -22.98
N VAL A 166 14.93 6.62 -24.03
CA VAL A 166 16.37 6.87 -24.04
C VAL A 166 16.59 8.33 -24.42
N THR A 167 17.25 9.05 -23.55
CA THR A 167 17.65 10.43 -23.83
C THR A 167 19.16 10.60 -23.65
N TYR A 168 19.71 11.70 -24.13
CA TYR A 168 21.13 11.96 -24.12
C TYR A 168 21.42 13.28 -23.42
N ARG A 169 22.47 13.32 -22.62
CA ARG A 169 22.89 14.50 -21.88
C ARG A 169 24.36 14.79 -22.18
N ALA A 170 24.67 16.00 -22.66
CA ALA A 170 26.05 16.42 -22.80
C ALA A 170 26.80 16.38 -21.46
N VAL A 171 28.06 15.92 -21.45
CA VAL A 171 28.79 15.60 -20.19
C VAL A 171 28.79 16.74 -19.18
N ASN A 172 28.92 17.99 -19.66
CA ASN A 172 28.92 19.17 -18.79
C ASN A 172 27.59 19.92 -18.72
N SER A 173 26.47 19.27 -19.09
CA SER A 173 25.13 19.86 -19.13
C SER A 173 24.19 19.10 -18.26
N LYS A 174 23.15 19.79 -17.74
CA LYS A 174 22.00 19.15 -17.08
C LYS A 174 20.85 18.89 -18.06
N GLU A 175 20.92 19.46 -19.27
CA GLU A 175 19.88 19.27 -20.27
C GLU A 175 19.95 17.88 -20.90
N THR A 176 18.81 17.23 -21.01
CA THR A 176 18.61 15.98 -21.74
C THR A 176 17.87 16.24 -23.04
N LYS A 177 18.25 15.56 -24.11
CA LYS A 177 17.62 15.66 -25.43
C LYS A 177 17.34 14.27 -25.96
N ASP A 178 16.24 14.10 -26.68
CA ASP A 178 15.88 12.81 -27.27
C ASP A 178 16.96 12.31 -28.23
N LEU A 179 17.55 13.23 -29.00
CA LEU A 179 18.68 12.95 -29.89
C LEU A 179 19.68 14.09 -29.85
N PRO A 180 21.01 13.81 -29.81
CA PRO A 180 22.02 14.84 -29.93
C PRO A 180 22.04 15.43 -31.35
N ALA A 181 22.04 16.77 -31.46
CA ALA A 181 22.09 17.47 -32.71
C ALA A 181 23.52 17.63 -33.25
N GLU A 182 24.51 17.61 -32.37
CA GLU A 182 25.91 17.91 -32.66
C GLU A 182 26.82 16.75 -32.23
N VAL A 183 28.00 16.69 -32.83
CA VAL A 183 29.06 15.77 -32.40
C VAL A 183 29.54 16.18 -30.99
N GLY A 184 29.61 15.25 -30.07
CA GLY A 184 30.02 15.54 -28.69
C GLY A 184 30.08 14.30 -27.83
N VAL A 185 30.44 14.51 -26.58
CA VAL A 185 30.42 13.46 -25.57
C VAL A 185 29.11 13.58 -24.79
N TYR A 186 28.36 12.50 -24.75
CA TYR A 186 27.05 12.46 -24.12
C TYR A 186 26.95 11.27 -23.19
N LYS A 187 26.24 11.47 -22.10
CA LYS A 187 25.74 10.38 -21.26
C LYS A 187 24.38 9.91 -21.76
N ILE A 188 24.19 8.62 -21.80
CA ILE A 188 22.91 8.01 -22.11
C ILE A 188 22.07 8.02 -20.84
N VAL A 189 20.86 8.56 -20.91
CA VAL A 189 19.89 8.55 -19.83
C VAL A 189 18.80 7.53 -20.18
N LEU A 190 18.72 6.49 -19.39
CA LEU A 190 17.76 5.39 -19.53
C LEU A 190 16.60 5.63 -18.58
N ILE A 191 15.39 5.63 -19.10
CA ILE A 191 14.17 5.88 -18.34
C ILE A 191 13.22 4.71 -18.55
N SER A 192 12.72 4.13 -17.44
CA SER A 192 11.60 3.19 -17.45
C SER A 192 10.62 3.57 -16.35
N PRO A 193 9.33 3.74 -16.67
CA PRO A 193 8.33 4.08 -15.69
C PRO A 193 8.14 2.92 -14.69
N GLU A 194 7.70 3.25 -13.50
CA GLU A 194 7.25 2.26 -12.54
C GLU A 194 5.91 1.66 -12.97
N THR A 195 5.73 0.38 -12.66
CA THR A 195 4.49 -0.36 -12.93
C THR A 195 4.06 -1.14 -11.69
N MET A 196 3.03 -1.95 -11.80
CA MET A 196 2.61 -2.87 -10.73
C MET A 196 3.74 -3.81 -10.31
N GLU A 197 4.53 -4.32 -11.27
CA GLU A 197 5.51 -5.39 -11.07
C GLU A 197 6.96 -4.91 -11.07
N TYR A 198 7.25 -3.79 -11.75
CA TYR A 198 8.62 -3.31 -11.98
C TYR A 198 8.83 -1.94 -11.36
N ALA A 199 9.95 -1.78 -10.66
CA ALA A 199 10.39 -0.50 -10.14
C ALA A 199 10.81 0.44 -11.28
N ALA A 200 10.70 1.75 -11.05
CA ALA A 200 11.21 2.74 -11.99
C ALA A 200 12.72 2.59 -12.20
N LEU A 201 13.18 2.87 -13.42
CA LEU A 201 14.59 3.03 -13.74
C LEU A 201 14.83 4.46 -14.21
N THR A 202 15.76 5.14 -13.56
CA THR A 202 16.40 6.36 -14.10
C THR A 202 17.88 6.18 -13.89
N ASP A 203 18.59 5.80 -14.96
CA ASP A 203 20.04 5.59 -14.94
C ASP A 203 20.69 6.65 -15.80
N SER A 204 21.41 7.55 -15.17
CA SER A 204 22.22 8.61 -15.83
C SER A 204 23.69 8.53 -15.43
N SER A 205 24.11 7.49 -14.73
CA SER A 205 25.46 7.34 -14.20
C SER A 205 26.45 6.74 -15.21
N ASN A 206 25.96 6.46 -16.40
CA ASN A 206 26.71 5.69 -17.40
C ASN A 206 26.97 6.50 -18.66
#